data_987e1ffeca19ba4fa9a7b04b2ad925a0
#
_entry.id   987e1ffeca19ba4fa9a7b04b2ad925a0
#
_cell.length_a   1.000
_cell.length_b   1.000
_cell.length_c   1.000
_cell.angle_alpha   90.00
_cell.angle_beta   90.00
_cell.angle_gamma   90.00
#
_symmetry.space_group_name_H-M   'P 1'
#
loop_
_entity.id
_entity.type
_entity.pdbx_description
1 polymer ?
#
loop_
_entity_poly.entity_id
_entity_poly.type
_entity_poly.pdbx_seq_one_letter_code
_entity_poly.pdbx_strand_id
1 'polypeptide(L)'
;ILVGAIMAFFDQISVGLLISLLIFLIFLDEKYKEIPITLNFVIIILVTISIPNISLNNYVAPLVVMAFLLLIYFGFLLITEKEGMGLGDIILIFSISLFIGFPNILYLITIASLLLLLKIIFTQKYKEQHAFGSWLAGVFLTFILFQEFYVFEGLVTI
;
A
#
# COMPACT_ATOMS: atom_id res chain seq x y z
N ILE A 1 12.40 15.24 -26.79
CA ILE A 1 12.01 13.85 -27.16
C ILE A 1 12.86 12.85 -26.35
N LEU A 2 14.21 12.92 -26.37
CA LEU A 2 15.08 11.95 -25.69
C LEU A 2 14.88 11.94 -24.17
N VAL A 3 14.77 13.12 -23.53
CA VAL A 3 14.57 13.24 -22.07
C VAL A 3 13.22 12.65 -21.65
N GLY A 4 12.15 12.87 -22.42
CA GLY A 4 10.83 12.29 -22.14
C GLY A 4 10.83 10.75 -22.26
N ALA A 5 11.53 10.20 -23.24
CA ALA A 5 11.67 8.74 -23.40
C ALA A 5 12.48 8.11 -22.25
N ILE A 6 13.53 8.77 -21.79
CA ILE A 6 14.32 8.33 -20.65
C ILE A 6 13.49 8.35 -19.36
N MET A 7 12.71 9.42 -19.10
CA MET A 7 11.82 9.51 -17.95
C MET A 7 10.76 8.40 -17.97
N ALA A 8 10.06 8.20 -19.09
CA ALA A 8 9.06 7.14 -19.24
C ALA A 8 9.67 5.74 -18.99
N PHE A 9 10.91 5.50 -19.40
CA PHE A 9 11.61 4.24 -19.15
C PHE A 9 11.91 4.04 -17.65
N PHE A 10 12.36 5.09 -16.96
CA PHE A 10 12.58 5.03 -15.51
C PHE A 10 11.27 4.82 -14.74
N ASP A 11 10.18 5.47 -15.15
CA ASP A 11 8.87 5.29 -14.54
C ASP A 11 8.37 3.84 -14.67
N GLN A 12 8.51 3.23 -15.84
CA GLN A 12 8.16 1.82 -16.05
C GLN A 12 9.00 0.85 -15.20
N ILE A 13 10.31 1.11 -15.06
CA ILE A 13 11.18 0.29 -14.21
C ILE A 13 10.78 0.43 -12.75
N SER A 14 10.51 1.65 -12.27
CA SER A 14 10.15 1.89 -10.87
C SER A 14 8.83 1.23 -10.50
N VAL A 15 7.83 1.28 -11.37
CA VAL A 15 6.55 0.59 -11.20
C VAL A 15 6.73 -0.94 -11.22
N GLY A 16 7.55 -1.47 -12.14
CA GLY A 16 7.86 -2.91 -12.18
C GLY A 16 8.55 -3.41 -10.92
N LEU A 17 9.49 -2.63 -10.37
CA LEU A 17 10.14 -2.92 -9.09
C LEU A 17 9.15 -2.84 -7.93
N LEU A 18 8.26 -1.84 -7.92
CA LEU A 18 7.21 -1.69 -6.91
C LEU A 18 6.27 -2.91 -6.91
N ILE A 19 5.81 -3.35 -8.07
CA ILE A 19 4.99 -4.55 -8.23
C ILE A 19 5.70 -5.78 -7.66
N SER A 20 6.97 -5.98 -8.01
CA SER A 20 7.78 -7.11 -7.54
C SER A 20 7.95 -7.11 -6.02
N LEU A 21 8.17 -5.93 -5.41
CA LEU A 21 8.27 -5.78 -3.96
C LEU A 21 6.94 -5.99 -3.25
N LEU A 22 5.82 -5.56 -3.83
CA LEU A 22 4.49 -5.82 -3.27
C LEU A 22 4.18 -7.32 -3.26
N ILE A 23 4.50 -8.04 -4.34
CA ILE A 23 4.35 -9.51 -4.38
C ILE A 23 5.21 -10.17 -3.31
N PHE A 24 6.46 -9.73 -3.16
CA PHE A 24 7.35 -10.25 -2.12
C PHE A 24 6.85 -9.94 -0.71
N LEU A 25 6.31 -8.73 -0.48
CA LEU A 25 5.70 -8.32 0.78
C LEU A 25 4.49 -9.21 1.12
N ILE A 26 3.61 -9.48 0.15
CA ILE A 26 2.45 -10.36 0.32
C ILE A 26 2.91 -11.74 0.81
N PHE A 27 3.96 -12.30 0.18
CA PHE A 27 4.51 -13.59 0.58
C PHE A 27 5.08 -13.57 2.00
N LEU A 28 5.82 -12.52 2.36
CA LEU A 28 6.39 -12.39 3.71
C LEU A 28 5.32 -12.24 4.77
N ASP A 29 4.34 -11.35 4.55
CA ASP A 29 3.27 -11.07 5.50
C ASP A 29 2.36 -12.31 5.71
N GLU A 30 2.03 -13.06 4.66
CA GLU A 30 1.27 -14.31 4.78
C GLU A 30 2.04 -15.38 5.58
N LYS A 31 3.38 -15.43 5.44
CA LYS A 31 4.22 -16.44 6.09
C LYS A 31 4.57 -16.09 7.53
N TYR A 32 4.98 -14.84 7.78
CA TYR A 32 5.53 -14.41 9.07
C TYR A 32 4.56 -13.56 9.88
N LYS A 33 3.46 -13.06 9.28
CA LYS A 33 2.48 -12.15 9.89
C LYS A 33 3.10 -10.83 10.38
N GLU A 34 4.23 -10.46 9.80
CA GLU A 34 4.98 -9.25 10.12
C GLU A 34 5.57 -8.65 8.84
N ILE A 35 5.48 -7.36 8.69
CA ILE A 35 6.11 -6.63 7.58
C ILE A 35 7.41 -6.02 8.08
N PRO A 36 8.57 -6.39 7.50
CA PRO A 36 9.84 -5.76 7.85
C PRO A 36 9.81 -4.25 7.57
N ILE A 37 10.17 -3.46 8.57
CA ILE A 37 10.22 -1.99 8.45
C ILE A 37 11.15 -1.54 7.31
N THR A 38 12.25 -2.25 7.12
CA THR A 38 13.20 -1.99 6.03
C THR A 38 12.56 -2.09 4.64
N LEU A 39 11.67 -3.07 4.44
CA LEU A 39 10.93 -3.25 3.18
C LEU A 39 9.99 -2.05 2.92
N ASN A 40 9.31 -1.59 3.96
CA ASN A 40 8.43 -0.42 3.87
C ASN A 40 9.20 0.84 3.47
N PHE A 41 10.41 1.06 3.99
CA PHE A 41 11.24 2.20 3.57
C PHE A 41 11.61 2.12 2.08
N VAL A 42 11.94 0.94 1.57
CA VAL A 42 12.21 0.75 0.14
C VAL A 42 10.95 1.05 -0.70
N ILE A 43 9.77 0.62 -0.24
CA ILE A 43 8.50 0.92 -0.92
C ILE A 43 8.23 2.43 -0.93
N ILE A 44 8.45 3.15 0.18
CA ILE A 44 8.30 4.62 0.24
C ILE A 44 9.19 5.30 -0.80
N ILE A 45 10.46 4.90 -0.89
CA ILE A 45 11.41 5.46 -1.85
C ILE A 45 10.92 5.21 -3.28
N LEU A 46 10.55 3.98 -3.62
CA LEU A 46 10.06 3.65 -4.96
C LEU A 46 8.77 4.39 -5.31
N VAL A 47 7.81 4.45 -4.38
CA VAL A 47 6.57 5.21 -4.56
C VAL A 47 6.89 6.68 -4.82
N THR A 48 7.78 7.28 -4.04
CA THR A 48 8.16 8.69 -4.20
C THR A 48 8.81 8.96 -5.57
N ILE A 49 9.66 8.04 -6.05
CA ILE A 49 10.29 8.16 -7.37
C ILE A 49 9.27 7.97 -8.50
N SER A 50 8.27 7.11 -8.29
CA SER A 50 7.23 6.80 -9.30
C SER A 50 6.17 7.91 -9.46
N ILE A 51 6.15 8.92 -8.58
CA ILE A 51 5.17 10.02 -8.66
C ILE A 51 5.82 11.21 -9.37
N PRO A 52 5.38 11.56 -10.59
CA PRO A 52 5.87 12.74 -11.28
C PRO A 52 5.45 14.01 -10.52
N ASN A 53 6.35 14.99 -10.41
CA ASN A 53 6.08 16.30 -9.80
C ASN A 53 5.55 16.26 -8.36
N ILE A 54 6.05 15.36 -7.53
CA ILE A 54 5.68 15.30 -6.11
C ILE A 54 6.03 16.63 -5.42
N SER A 55 5.06 17.24 -4.76
CA SER A 55 5.20 18.46 -3.97
C SER A 55 5.04 18.19 -2.48
N LEU A 56 5.46 19.10 -1.62
CA LEU A 56 5.28 18.96 -0.16
C LEU A 56 3.80 18.77 0.22
N ASN A 57 2.88 19.38 -0.54
CA ASN A 57 1.44 19.25 -0.30
C ASN A 57 0.94 17.81 -0.46
N ASN A 58 1.59 17.01 -1.30
CA ASN A 58 1.22 15.59 -1.51
C ASN A 58 1.44 14.75 -0.24
N TYR A 59 2.32 15.17 0.67
CA TYR A 59 2.59 14.47 1.91
C TYR A 59 1.61 14.79 3.04
N VAL A 60 0.89 15.92 2.96
CA VAL A 60 0.01 16.40 4.04
C VAL A 60 -1.09 15.38 4.34
N ALA A 61 -1.85 14.96 3.34
CA ALA A 61 -2.94 14.01 3.54
C ALA A 61 -2.45 12.63 4.02
N PRO A 62 -1.41 12.01 3.41
CA PRO A 62 -0.80 10.78 3.93
C PRO A 62 -0.32 10.87 5.37
N LEU A 63 0.31 12.00 5.76
CA LEU A 63 0.76 12.22 7.13
C LEU A 63 -0.41 12.33 8.11
N VAL A 64 -1.50 12.98 7.72
CA VAL A 64 -2.72 13.06 8.54
C VAL A 64 -3.32 11.67 8.74
N VAL A 65 -3.42 10.86 7.66
CA VAL A 65 -3.90 9.47 7.76
C VAL A 65 -3.00 8.64 8.67
N MET A 66 -1.68 8.73 8.50
CA MET A 66 -0.71 8.03 9.35
C MET A 66 -0.83 8.45 10.81
N ALA A 67 -0.90 9.76 11.09
CA ALA A 67 -1.04 10.28 12.46
C ALA A 67 -2.33 9.79 13.12
N PHE A 68 -3.44 9.76 12.38
CA PHE A 68 -4.73 9.24 12.86
C PHE A 68 -4.64 7.74 13.19
N LEU A 69 -4.02 6.94 12.31
CA LEU A 69 -3.83 5.51 12.56
C LEU A 69 -2.89 5.24 13.75
N LEU A 70 -1.82 6.03 13.91
CA LEU A 70 -0.95 5.95 15.08
C LEU A 70 -1.68 6.30 16.36
N LEU A 71 -2.57 7.30 16.35
CA LEU A 71 -3.39 7.65 17.50
C LEU A 71 -4.31 6.50 17.91
N ILE A 72 -4.95 5.84 16.94
CA ILE A 72 -5.76 4.63 17.17
C ILE A 72 -4.89 3.49 17.73
N TYR A 73 -3.73 3.25 17.13
CA TYR A 73 -2.79 2.21 17.54
C TYR A 73 -2.36 2.38 19.01
N PHE A 74 -1.86 3.56 19.36
CA PHE A 74 -1.44 3.84 20.73
C PHE A 74 -2.61 3.86 21.70
N GLY A 75 -3.77 4.41 21.32
CA GLY A 75 -4.97 4.37 22.15
C GLY A 75 -5.42 2.94 22.46
N PHE A 76 -5.41 2.06 21.44
CA PHE A 76 -5.74 0.64 21.63
C PHE A 76 -4.71 -0.09 22.50
N LEU A 77 -3.42 0.16 22.27
CA LEU A 77 -2.33 -0.42 23.05
C LEU A 77 -2.43 -0.05 24.53
N LEU A 78 -2.74 1.22 24.84
CA LEU A 78 -2.89 1.71 26.23
C LEU A 78 -4.09 1.09 26.94
N ILE A 79 -5.18 0.79 26.22
CA ILE A 79 -6.41 0.25 26.82
C ILE A 79 -6.33 -1.27 26.97
N THR A 80 -5.76 -1.97 25.98
CA THR A 80 -5.84 -3.45 25.89
C THR A 80 -4.53 -4.15 26.20
N GLU A 81 -3.42 -3.41 26.30
CA GLU A 81 -2.05 -3.95 26.40
C GLU A 81 -1.67 -4.90 25.26
N LYS A 82 -2.41 -4.83 24.13
CA LYS A 82 -2.19 -5.67 22.94
C LYS A 82 -2.08 -4.80 21.69
N GLU A 83 -1.30 -5.26 20.76
CA GLU A 83 -1.22 -4.64 19.43
C GLU A 83 -2.47 -4.99 18.63
N GLY A 84 -3.26 -3.99 18.24
CA GLY A 84 -4.45 -4.19 17.41
C GLY A 84 -4.13 -4.25 15.91
N MET A 85 -3.05 -3.60 15.48
CA MET A 85 -2.58 -3.52 14.10
C MET A 85 -1.06 -3.43 14.10
N GLY A 86 -0.39 -4.01 13.11
CA GLY A 86 1.07 -3.91 12.98
C GLY A 86 1.54 -2.49 12.62
N LEU A 87 2.63 -2.02 13.21
CA LEU A 87 3.26 -0.75 12.80
C LEU A 87 3.67 -0.80 11.31
N GLY A 88 4.07 -1.97 10.82
CA GLY A 88 4.37 -2.18 9.41
C GLY A 88 3.20 -1.88 8.48
N ASP A 89 1.97 -2.23 8.87
CA ASP A 89 0.76 -1.95 8.10
C ASP A 89 0.49 -0.45 8.02
N ILE A 90 0.70 0.29 9.13
CA ILE A 90 0.51 1.75 9.17
C ILE A 90 1.49 2.45 8.22
N ILE A 91 2.76 2.02 8.21
CA ILE A 91 3.77 2.57 7.30
C ILE A 91 3.45 2.20 5.85
N LEU A 92 2.94 0.99 5.61
CA LEU A 92 2.49 0.58 4.26
C LEU A 92 1.31 1.44 3.78
N ILE A 93 0.31 1.71 4.64
CA ILE A 93 -0.81 2.61 4.32
C ILE A 93 -0.30 4.01 3.97
N PHE A 94 0.67 4.53 4.71
CA PHE A 94 1.30 5.80 4.39
C PHE A 94 1.93 5.78 2.98
N SER A 95 2.69 4.75 2.65
CA SER A 95 3.34 4.59 1.34
C SER A 95 2.30 4.54 0.20
N ILE A 96 1.25 3.75 0.38
CA ILE A 96 0.17 3.62 -0.60
C ILE A 96 -0.60 4.93 -0.74
N SER A 97 -0.85 5.64 0.37
CA SER A 97 -1.57 6.92 0.34
C SER A 97 -0.81 8.03 -0.38
N LEU A 98 0.54 7.97 -0.39
CA LEU A 98 1.36 8.84 -1.24
C LEU A 98 1.07 8.60 -2.72
N PHE A 99 0.90 7.35 -3.14
CA PHE A 99 0.70 6.97 -4.53
C PHE A 99 -0.70 7.31 -5.04
N ILE A 100 -1.73 6.89 -4.31
CA ILE A 100 -3.13 7.00 -4.78
C ILE A 100 -3.85 8.25 -4.28
N GLY A 101 -3.30 8.92 -3.28
CA GLY A 101 -3.87 10.14 -2.71
C GLY A 101 -5.12 9.92 -1.86
N PHE A 102 -5.57 11.01 -1.22
CA PHE A 102 -6.83 11.10 -0.50
C PHE A 102 -7.93 11.60 -1.46
N PRO A 103 -9.18 11.07 -1.42
CA PRO A 103 -9.74 10.09 -0.48
C PRO A 103 -9.58 8.61 -0.88
N ASN A 104 -8.91 8.31 -1.99
CA ASN A 104 -8.85 6.96 -2.57
C ASN A 104 -8.27 5.92 -1.62
N ILE A 105 -7.32 6.32 -0.76
CA ILE A 105 -6.75 5.43 0.26
C ILE A 105 -7.82 4.85 1.20
N LEU A 106 -8.86 5.61 1.52
CA LEU A 106 -9.95 5.14 2.39
C LEU A 106 -10.74 4.02 1.73
N TYR A 107 -11.02 4.12 0.42
CA TYR A 107 -11.67 3.04 -0.34
C TYR A 107 -10.80 1.79 -0.37
N LEU A 108 -9.49 1.95 -0.57
CA LEU A 108 -8.56 0.83 -0.61
C LEU A 108 -8.49 0.10 0.74
N ILE A 109 -8.36 0.83 1.85
CA ILE A 109 -8.38 0.26 3.21
C ILE A 109 -9.71 -0.45 3.47
N THR A 110 -10.82 0.14 3.07
CA THR A 110 -12.16 -0.46 3.25
C THR A 110 -12.28 -1.77 2.49
N ILE A 111 -11.87 -1.81 1.22
CA ILE A 111 -11.91 -3.03 0.39
C ILE A 111 -11.00 -4.11 1.00
N ALA A 112 -9.77 -3.77 1.37
CA ALA A 112 -8.83 -4.71 1.99
C ALA A 112 -9.39 -5.30 3.30
N SER A 113 -9.99 -4.45 4.14
CA SER A 113 -10.61 -4.86 5.40
C SER A 113 -11.81 -5.79 5.18
N LEU A 114 -12.68 -5.48 4.19
CA LEU A 114 -13.82 -6.32 3.85
C LEU A 114 -13.39 -7.69 3.31
N LEU A 115 -12.38 -7.74 2.44
CA LEU A 115 -11.85 -9.00 1.91
C LEU A 115 -11.24 -9.86 3.02
N LEU A 116 -10.48 -9.25 3.94
CA LEU A 116 -9.95 -9.96 5.09
C LEU A 116 -11.07 -10.48 5.99
N LEU A 117 -12.08 -9.66 6.26
CA LEU A 117 -13.25 -10.06 7.06
C LEU A 117 -13.97 -11.26 6.42
N LEU A 118 -14.19 -11.24 5.12
CA LEU A 118 -14.77 -12.36 4.39
C LEU A 118 -13.91 -13.64 4.54
N LYS A 119 -12.57 -13.53 4.37
CA LYS A 119 -11.65 -14.66 4.62
C LYS A 119 -11.85 -15.23 6.02
N ILE A 120 -11.88 -14.39 7.05
CA ILE A 120 -12.04 -14.83 8.45
C ILE A 120 -13.38 -15.56 8.65
N ILE A 121 -14.47 -15.02 8.10
CA ILE A 121 -15.80 -15.63 8.20
C ILE A 121 -15.84 -17.01 7.51
N PHE A 122 -15.30 -17.12 6.30
CA PHE A 122 -15.29 -18.38 5.55
C PHE A 122 -14.37 -19.44 6.16
N THR A 123 -13.25 -19.03 6.73
CA THR A 123 -12.28 -19.96 7.37
C THR A 123 -12.61 -20.25 8.82
N GLN A 124 -13.50 -19.50 9.46
CA GLN A 124 -13.85 -19.57 10.88
C GLN A 124 -12.66 -19.45 11.84
N LYS A 125 -11.57 -18.83 11.39
CA LYS A 125 -10.31 -18.69 12.13
C LYS A 125 -10.25 -17.40 12.93
N TYR A 126 -11.25 -17.13 13.78
CA TYR A 126 -11.41 -15.86 14.52
C TYR A 126 -10.31 -15.57 15.55
N LYS A 127 -9.55 -16.60 15.98
CA LYS A 127 -8.53 -16.46 17.03
C LYS A 127 -7.10 -16.44 16.48
N GLU A 128 -6.93 -16.65 15.18
CA GLU A 128 -5.61 -16.63 14.57
C GLU A 128 -5.19 -15.19 14.22
N GLN A 129 -3.88 -14.94 14.23
CA GLN A 129 -3.34 -13.67 13.74
C GLN A 129 -3.43 -13.64 12.20
N HIS A 130 -4.01 -12.57 11.68
CA HIS A 130 -4.24 -12.41 10.25
C HIS A 130 -3.29 -11.37 9.65
N ALA A 131 -2.76 -11.69 8.47
CA ALA A 131 -1.90 -10.83 7.69
C ALA A 131 -2.74 -9.74 7.00
N PHE A 132 -2.93 -8.58 7.64
CA PHE A 132 -3.68 -7.47 7.04
C PHE A 132 -2.91 -6.81 5.89
N GLY A 133 -1.60 -6.66 6.06
CA GLY A 133 -0.73 -6.04 5.06
C GLY A 133 -0.73 -6.76 3.72
N SER A 134 -0.85 -8.10 3.69
CA SER A 134 -0.96 -8.87 2.45
C SER A 134 -2.23 -8.53 1.67
N TRP A 135 -3.37 -8.31 2.33
CA TRP A 135 -4.62 -7.90 1.70
C TRP A 135 -4.55 -6.46 1.20
N LEU A 136 -3.97 -5.58 2.00
CA LEU A 136 -3.75 -4.19 1.62
C LEU A 136 -2.85 -4.09 0.37
N ALA A 137 -1.72 -4.79 0.38
CA ALA A 137 -0.79 -4.84 -0.75
C ALA A 137 -1.43 -5.50 -1.98
N GLY A 138 -2.26 -6.55 -1.80
CA GLY A 138 -2.98 -7.22 -2.87
C GLY A 138 -3.99 -6.30 -3.57
N VAL A 139 -4.81 -5.55 -2.81
CA VAL A 139 -5.74 -4.57 -3.37
C VAL A 139 -5.00 -3.44 -4.07
N PHE A 140 -3.89 -2.96 -3.49
CA PHE A 140 -3.07 -1.94 -4.12
C PHE A 140 -2.42 -2.45 -5.42
N LEU A 141 -1.93 -3.67 -5.44
CA LEU A 141 -1.38 -4.30 -6.64
C LEU A 141 -2.43 -4.37 -7.77
N THR A 142 -3.66 -4.79 -7.45
CA THR A 142 -4.74 -4.82 -8.44
C THR A 142 -5.05 -3.41 -8.96
N PHE A 143 -5.03 -2.40 -8.11
CA PHE A 143 -5.22 -1.01 -8.51
C PHE A 143 -4.15 -0.55 -9.51
N ILE A 144 -2.86 -0.82 -9.23
CA ILE A 144 -1.75 -0.48 -10.15
C ILE A 144 -1.93 -1.19 -11.49
N LEU A 145 -2.23 -2.49 -11.49
CA LEU A 145 -2.39 -3.27 -12.72
C LEU A 145 -3.56 -2.76 -13.57
N PHE A 146 -4.68 -2.36 -12.94
CA PHE A 146 -5.79 -1.74 -13.66
C PHE A 146 -5.41 -0.39 -14.26
N GLN A 147 -4.67 0.45 -13.52
CA GLN A 147 -4.23 1.74 -14.00
C GLN A 147 -3.30 1.59 -15.22
N GLU A 148 -2.32 0.69 -15.19
CA GLU A 148 -1.42 0.38 -16.30
C GLU A 148 -2.19 -0.15 -17.53
N PHE A 149 -3.19 -1.02 -17.31
CA PHE A 149 -4.02 -1.56 -18.38
C PHE A 149 -4.81 -0.46 -19.11
N TYR A 150 -5.44 0.47 -18.40
CA TYR A 150 -6.18 1.58 -19.01
C TYR A 150 -5.26 2.55 -19.76
N VAL A 151 -4.06 2.81 -19.25
CA VAL A 151 -3.05 3.62 -19.97
C VAL A 151 -2.65 2.93 -21.27
N PHE A 152 -2.46 1.62 -21.27
CA PHE A 152 -2.11 0.85 -22.47
C PHE A 152 -3.23 0.84 -23.51
N GLU A 153 -4.50 0.65 -23.12
CA GLU A 153 -5.64 0.74 -24.05
C GLU A 153 -5.78 2.14 -24.64
N GLY A 154 -5.58 3.20 -23.84
CA GLY A 154 -5.61 4.59 -24.32
C GLY A 154 -4.52 4.90 -25.36
N LEU A 155 -3.39 4.20 -25.35
CA LEU A 155 -2.32 4.32 -26.35
C LEU A 155 -2.61 3.54 -27.64
N VAL A 156 -3.38 2.46 -27.56
CA VAL A 156 -3.73 1.62 -28.73
C VAL A 156 -4.89 2.19 -29.54
N THR A 157 -5.70 3.09 -28.95
CA THR A 157 -6.86 3.71 -29.59
C THR A 157 -6.56 5.04 -30.29
N ILE A 158 -5.29 5.49 -30.36
CA ILE A 158 -4.82 6.65 -31.14
C ILE A 158 -4.06 6.17 -32.38
#